data_de1c52dd3e5ae9244443cf484cc1b242
#
_entry.id   de1c52dd3e5ae9244443cf484cc1b242
#
_cell.length_a   1.000
_cell.length_b   1.000
_cell.length_c   1.000
_cell.angle_alpha   90.00
_cell.angle_beta   90.00
_cell.angle_gamma   90.00
#
_symmetry.space_group_name_H-M   'P 1'
#
loop_
_entity.id
_entity.type
_entity.pdbx_description
1 polymer ?
#
loop_
_entity_poly.entity_id
_entity_poly.type
_entity_poly.pdbx_seq_one_letter_code
_entity_poly.pdbx_strand_id
1 'polypeptide(L)'
;MPLRENLPPTASQAENIGKKKLYSASAARNAPFILEVLSQYLPDKGKVLEIASGTGQHCAYFSEAFSNLEWQPSEINPKRLDSIQAYI
;
A
#
# COMPACT_ATOMS: atom_id res chain seq x y z
N MET A 1 -4.70 9.43 14.26
CA MET A 1 -3.45 10.16 13.99
C MET A 1 -3.77 11.42 13.24
N PRO A 2 -3.35 12.54 13.73
CA PRO A 2 -3.52 13.75 12.96
C PRO A 2 -2.74 13.65 11.64
N LEU A 3 -3.34 14.17 10.61
CA LEU A 3 -2.70 14.22 9.33
C LEU A 3 -1.57 15.23 9.36
N ARG A 4 -0.43 14.84 8.88
CA ARG A 4 0.70 15.75 8.72
C ARG A 4 0.62 16.35 7.32
N GLU A 5 0.20 17.60 7.27
CA GLU A 5 0.11 18.29 5.99
C GLU A 5 1.45 18.67 5.41
N ASN A 6 2.46 18.81 6.28
CA ASN A 6 3.80 19.25 5.89
C ASN A 6 4.80 18.10 5.97
N LEU A 7 4.57 17.07 5.19
CA LEU A 7 5.54 15.99 5.10
C LEU A 7 6.78 16.46 4.36
N PRO A 8 7.99 16.07 4.80
CA PRO A 8 9.20 16.38 4.06
C PRO A 8 9.12 15.81 2.63
N PRO A 9 9.76 16.47 1.66
CA PRO A 9 9.74 15.98 0.27
C PRO A 9 10.30 14.56 0.12
N THR A 10 11.15 14.13 1.04
CA THR A 10 11.75 12.80 1.02
C THR A 10 10.88 11.75 1.70
N ALA A 11 9.84 12.18 2.43
CA ALA A 11 8.87 11.23 2.99
C ALA A 11 7.97 10.71 1.88
N SER A 12 7.10 9.78 2.20
CA SER A 12 6.20 9.18 1.21
C SER A 12 5.22 10.23 0.68
N GLN A 13 5.63 10.93 -0.36
CA GLN A 13 4.75 11.80 -1.10
C GLN A 13 3.88 10.98 -2.00
N ALA A 14 2.60 11.32 -2.04
CA ALA A 14 1.65 10.64 -2.89
C ALA A 14 1.08 11.65 -3.88
N GLU A 15 1.07 11.25 -5.14
CA GLU A 15 0.54 12.06 -6.24
C GLU A 15 -0.77 11.46 -6.73
N ASN A 16 -1.67 12.32 -7.19
CA ASN A 16 -2.89 11.86 -7.83
C ASN A 16 -2.58 11.26 -9.18
N ILE A 17 -2.99 10.01 -9.39
CA ILE A 17 -2.98 9.35 -10.68
C ILE A 17 -4.37 8.77 -10.92
N GLY A 18 -5.00 9.16 -12.01
CA GLY A 18 -6.41 8.86 -12.21
C GLY A 18 -7.27 9.65 -11.23
N LYS A 19 -8.46 9.19 -10.92
CA LYS A 19 -9.42 9.96 -10.12
C LYS A 19 -9.05 10.08 -8.65
N LYS A 20 -8.73 8.95 -8.00
CA LYS A 20 -8.49 8.91 -6.55
C LYS A 20 -7.23 8.14 -6.19
N LYS A 21 -6.61 7.50 -7.15
CA LYS A 21 -5.36 6.79 -6.92
C LYS A 21 -4.26 7.77 -6.57
N LEU A 22 -3.57 7.51 -5.49
CA LEU A 22 -2.37 8.24 -5.11
C LEU A 22 -1.16 7.39 -5.43
N TYR A 23 -0.06 8.04 -5.75
CA TYR A 23 1.17 7.35 -6.13
C TYR A 23 2.31 7.81 -5.24
N SER A 24 3.04 6.85 -4.71
CA SER A 24 4.28 7.08 -3.96
C SER A 24 5.44 6.42 -4.70
N ALA A 25 6.39 7.24 -5.14
CA ALA A 25 7.57 6.73 -5.82
C ALA A 25 8.42 5.84 -4.91
N SER A 26 8.51 6.16 -3.63
CA SER A 26 9.24 5.33 -2.69
C SER A 26 8.57 3.97 -2.49
N ALA A 27 7.25 3.93 -2.45
CA ALA A 27 6.53 2.66 -2.37
C ALA A 27 6.80 1.81 -3.61
N ALA A 28 6.78 2.41 -4.79
CA ALA A 28 7.07 1.70 -6.03
C ALA A 28 8.50 1.15 -6.05
N ARG A 29 9.47 1.91 -5.57
CA ARG A 29 10.87 1.46 -5.51
C ARG A 29 11.06 0.32 -4.54
N ASN A 30 10.38 0.36 -3.41
CA ASN A 30 10.58 -0.62 -2.34
C ASN A 30 9.82 -1.92 -2.56
N ALA A 31 8.74 -1.89 -3.33
CA ALA A 31 7.86 -3.03 -3.48
C ALA A 31 8.56 -4.33 -3.93
N PRO A 32 9.44 -4.33 -4.94
CA PRO A 32 10.09 -5.57 -5.36
C PRO A 32 10.97 -6.18 -4.28
N PHE A 33 11.65 -5.35 -3.49
CA PHE A 33 12.51 -5.83 -2.40
C PHE A 33 11.69 -6.40 -1.25
N ILE A 34 10.59 -5.75 -0.92
CA ILE A 34 9.68 -6.23 0.12
C ILE A 34 9.03 -7.54 -0.34
N LEU A 35 8.66 -7.64 -1.61
CA LEU A 35 8.10 -8.86 -2.18
C LEU A 35 9.04 -10.05 -1.97
N GLU A 36 10.33 -9.84 -2.23
CA GLU A 36 11.32 -10.88 -2.07
C GLU A 36 11.38 -11.38 -0.63
N VAL A 37 11.36 -10.47 0.33
CA VAL A 37 11.35 -10.85 1.76
C VAL A 37 10.05 -11.55 2.11
N LEU A 38 8.91 -11.02 1.70
CA LEU A 38 7.61 -11.62 2.01
C LEU A 38 7.47 -13.03 1.43
N SER A 39 8.04 -13.27 0.26
CA SER A 39 7.97 -14.61 -0.34
C SER A 39 8.63 -15.69 0.50
N GLN A 40 9.53 -15.30 1.40
CA GLN A 40 10.22 -16.24 2.30
C GLN A 40 9.43 -16.53 3.57
N TYR A 41 8.53 -15.64 3.96
CA TYR A 41 7.88 -15.71 5.28
C TYR A 41 6.38 -15.89 5.24
N LEU A 42 5.71 -15.47 4.18
CA LEU A 42 4.26 -15.57 4.12
C LEU A 42 3.82 -17.02 3.87
N PRO A 43 2.72 -17.46 4.50
CA PRO A 43 2.15 -18.76 4.21
C PRO A 43 1.52 -18.80 2.82
N ASP A 44 1.23 -20.00 2.34
CA ASP A 44 0.60 -20.19 1.03
C ASP A 44 -0.86 -19.75 1.01
N LYS A 45 -1.53 -19.83 2.15
CA LYS A 45 -2.94 -19.49 2.29
C LYS A 45 -3.17 -18.76 3.59
N GLY A 46 -4.21 -17.95 3.64
CA GLY A 46 -4.62 -17.26 4.84
C GLY A 46 -4.98 -15.81 4.59
N LYS A 47 -4.95 -15.03 5.66
CA LYS A 47 -5.30 -13.62 5.63
C LYS A 47 -4.11 -12.78 6.06
N VAL A 48 -3.95 -11.64 5.40
CA VAL A 48 -2.92 -10.66 5.73
C VAL A 48 -3.61 -9.35 6.08
N LEU A 49 -3.30 -8.83 7.26
CA LEU A 49 -3.74 -7.50 7.65
C LEU A 49 -2.55 -6.56 7.46
N GLU A 50 -2.72 -5.59 6.58
CA GLU A 50 -1.71 -4.56 6.34
C GLU A 50 -2.05 -3.34 7.17
N ILE A 51 -1.10 -2.88 7.99
CA ILE A 51 -1.28 -1.71 8.84
C ILE A 51 -0.73 -0.48 8.11
N ALA A 52 -1.47 0.63 8.17
CA ALA A 52 -1.08 1.89 7.54
C ALA A 52 -0.79 1.71 6.05
N SER A 53 -1.79 1.27 5.32
CA SER A 53 -1.65 0.89 3.91
C SER A 53 -1.29 2.04 2.97
N GLY A 54 -1.42 3.29 3.42
CA GLY A 54 -1.04 4.45 2.66
C GLY A 54 -1.83 4.60 1.38
N THR A 55 -1.13 4.67 0.24
CA THR A 55 -1.78 4.84 -1.07
C THR A 55 -2.55 3.60 -1.52
N GLY A 56 -2.23 2.43 -0.99
CA GLY A 56 -2.76 1.16 -1.44
C GLY A 56 -1.90 0.46 -2.49
N GLN A 57 -0.79 1.08 -2.90
CA GLN A 57 0.10 0.49 -3.91
C GLN A 57 0.68 -0.85 -3.48
N HIS A 58 1.17 -0.94 -2.24
CA HIS A 58 1.72 -2.19 -1.72
C HIS A 58 0.64 -3.26 -1.61
N CYS A 59 -0.53 -2.90 -1.09
CA CYS A 59 -1.64 -3.83 -0.99
C CYS A 59 -2.01 -4.40 -2.36
N ALA A 60 -2.15 -3.54 -3.37
CA ALA A 60 -2.48 -3.97 -4.72
C ALA A 60 -1.38 -4.85 -5.32
N TYR A 61 -0.13 -4.43 -5.17
CA TYR A 61 1.02 -5.14 -5.71
C TYR A 61 1.17 -6.53 -5.09
N PHE A 62 1.11 -6.60 -3.75
CA PHE A 62 1.31 -7.87 -3.05
C PHE A 62 0.11 -8.79 -3.14
N SER A 63 -1.12 -8.25 -3.14
CA SER A 63 -2.30 -9.09 -3.30
C SER A 63 -2.35 -9.76 -4.66
N GLU A 64 -1.84 -9.11 -5.69
CA GLU A 64 -1.71 -9.72 -7.01
C GLU A 64 -0.63 -10.80 -7.01
N ALA A 65 0.52 -10.53 -6.39
CA ALA A 65 1.63 -11.46 -6.34
C ALA A 65 1.33 -12.71 -5.50
N PHE A 66 0.58 -12.53 -4.41
CA PHE A 66 0.19 -13.61 -3.48
C PHE A 66 -1.31 -13.86 -3.56
N SER A 67 -1.77 -14.32 -4.72
CA SER A 67 -3.19 -14.42 -5.03
C SER A 67 -3.96 -15.41 -4.14
N ASN A 68 -3.28 -16.31 -3.44
CA ASN A 68 -3.91 -17.25 -2.52
C ASN A 68 -4.11 -16.68 -1.12
N LEU A 69 -3.61 -15.48 -0.86
CA LEU A 69 -3.80 -14.80 0.41
C LEU A 69 -4.89 -13.73 0.29
N GLU A 70 -5.66 -13.60 1.34
CA GLU A 70 -6.66 -12.55 1.42
C GLU A 70 -6.04 -11.34 2.11
N TRP A 71 -5.96 -10.22 1.40
CA TRP A 71 -5.31 -9.00 1.87
C TRP A 71 -6.33 -8.01 2.36
N GLN A 72 -6.15 -7.55 3.58
CA GLN A 72 -6.99 -6.53 4.18
C GLN A 72 -6.15 -5.30 4.47
N PRO A 73 -6.28 -4.24 3.68
CA PRO A 73 -5.59 -2.98 3.98
C PRO A 73 -6.27 -2.26 5.13
N SER A 74 -5.51 -1.44 5.84
CA SER A 74 -6.04 -0.57 6.87
C SER A 74 -5.33 0.77 6.84
N GLU A 75 -6.09 1.85 6.97
CA GLU A 75 -5.59 3.21 6.89
C GLU A 75 -6.60 4.13 7.56
N ILE A 76 -6.13 5.16 8.26
CA ILE A 76 -7.01 6.12 8.95
C ILE A 76 -7.23 7.42 8.17
N ASN A 77 -6.39 7.70 7.18
CA ASN A 77 -6.51 8.92 6.38
C ASN A 77 -7.59 8.74 5.30
N PRO A 78 -8.66 9.57 5.29
CA PRO A 78 -9.75 9.38 4.33
C PRO A 78 -9.32 9.45 2.86
N LYS A 79 -8.39 10.33 2.51
CA LYS A 79 -7.90 10.42 1.13
C LYS A 79 -7.16 9.16 0.72
N ARG A 80 -6.42 8.56 1.64
CA ARG A 80 -5.71 7.32 1.38
C ARG A 80 -6.66 6.13 1.34
N LEU A 81 -7.72 6.14 2.12
CA LEU A 81 -8.77 5.12 2.00
C LEU A 81 -9.40 5.16 0.61
N ASP A 82 -9.68 6.35 0.09
CA ASP A 82 -10.19 6.48 -1.27
C ASP A 82 -9.18 5.94 -2.29
N SER A 83 -7.90 6.22 -2.09
CA SER A 83 -6.84 5.71 -2.96
C SER A 83 -6.78 4.18 -2.92
N ILE A 84 -6.83 3.60 -1.72
CA ILE A 84 -6.82 2.14 -1.56
C ILE A 84 -7.98 1.52 -2.34
N GLN A 85 -9.17 2.07 -2.20
CA GLN A 85 -10.34 1.57 -2.93
C GLN A 85 -10.18 1.67 -4.43
N ALA A 86 -9.51 2.71 -4.91
CA ALA A 86 -9.26 2.88 -6.34
C ALA A 86 -8.28 1.84 -6.90
N TYR A 87 -7.38 1.33 -6.06
CA TYR A 87 -6.42 0.29 -6.47
C TYR A 87 -6.99 -1.12 -6.44
N ILE A 88 -7.98 -1.34 -5.60
CA ILE A 88 -8.57 -2.68 -5.41
C ILE A 88 -9.56 -3.06 -6.50
#